data_1ba7f6bd97ee8f88c20875039b8c4870
#
_entry.id   1ba7f6bd97ee8f88c20875039b8c4870
#
_cell.length_a   1.000
_cell.length_b   1.000
_cell.length_c   1.000
_cell.angle_alpha   90.00
_cell.angle_beta   90.00
_cell.angle_gamma   90.00
#
_symmetry.space_group_name_H-M   'P 1'
#
loop_
_entity.id
_entity.type
_entity.pdbx_description
1 polymer ?
#
loop_
_entity_poly.entity_id
_entity_poly.type
_entity_poly.pdbx_seq_one_letter_code
_entity_poly.pdbx_strand_id
1 'polypeptide(L)'
;MSQILADRLAEAAAERGHELTRKYLWRYSPDENLTSNELFAEHYQGKRPAVGYPSLPDQSINFILADLLDFPSLGVELTENGAMIPHSTTTGLMVSHPQCQHFSVGTIGEDQLTDYALRRGVSAEWVRKFLDMS
;
A
#
# COMPACT_ATOMS: atom_id res chain seq x y z
N MET A 1 20.09 -14.15 -4.91
CA MET A 1 18.99 -15.17 -4.98
C MET A 1 18.05 -15.08 -3.77
N SER A 2 18.54 -14.86 -2.55
CA SER A 2 17.72 -14.73 -1.34
C SER A 2 16.74 -13.55 -1.35
N GLN A 3 17.15 -12.36 -1.85
CA GLN A 3 16.31 -11.16 -1.87
C GLN A 3 15.06 -11.35 -2.73
N ILE A 4 15.21 -11.84 -3.97
CA ILE A 4 14.08 -12.09 -4.87
C ILE A 4 13.08 -13.07 -4.26
N LEU A 5 13.56 -14.11 -3.57
CA LEU A 5 12.68 -15.07 -2.89
C LEU A 5 11.93 -14.40 -1.72
N ALA A 6 12.62 -13.57 -0.93
CA ALA A 6 12.02 -12.84 0.17
C ALA A 6 10.94 -11.87 -0.32
N ASP A 7 11.17 -11.16 -1.42
CA ASP A 7 10.19 -10.26 -2.04
C ASP A 7 8.95 -11.03 -2.50
N ARG A 8 9.13 -12.19 -3.14
CA ARG A 8 8.01 -13.05 -3.55
C ARG A 8 7.21 -13.60 -2.37
N LEU A 9 7.89 -13.94 -1.27
CA LEU A 9 7.20 -14.38 -0.04
C LEU A 9 6.42 -13.23 0.61
N ALA A 10 6.95 -12.02 0.62
CA ALA A 10 6.25 -10.84 1.12
C ALA A 10 4.99 -10.54 0.29
N GLU A 11 5.08 -10.60 -1.05
CA GLU A 11 3.92 -10.45 -1.94
C GLU A 11 2.86 -11.55 -1.69
N ALA A 12 3.28 -12.80 -1.58
CA ALA A 12 2.38 -13.92 -1.30
C ALA A 12 1.72 -13.79 0.09
N ALA A 13 2.47 -13.35 1.10
CA ALA A 13 1.94 -13.10 2.43
C ALA A 13 0.91 -11.96 2.42
N ALA A 14 1.16 -10.89 1.67
CA ALA A 14 0.23 -9.79 1.49
C ALA A 14 -1.06 -10.23 0.78
N GLU A 15 -0.97 -11.07 -0.26
CA GLU A 15 -2.13 -11.66 -0.95
C GLU A 15 -2.94 -12.54 0.01
N ARG A 16 -2.26 -13.41 0.77
CA ARG A 16 -2.92 -14.25 1.76
C ARG A 16 -3.57 -13.44 2.88
N GLY A 17 -2.90 -12.39 3.36
CA GLY A 17 -3.45 -11.47 4.36
C GLY A 17 -4.71 -10.76 3.86
N HIS A 18 -4.73 -10.34 2.60
CA HIS A 18 -5.91 -9.74 1.98
C HIS A 18 -7.06 -10.75 1.84
N GLU A 19 -6.79 -11.99 1.43
CA GLU A 19 -7.82 -13.05 1.43
C GLU A 19 -8.40 -13.29 2.81
N LEU A 20 -7.56 -13.41 3.84
CA LEU A 20 -8.02 -13.56 5.22
C LEU A 20 -8.89 -12.40 5.67
N THR A 21 -8.54 -11.19 5.27
CA THR A 21 -9.32 -9.98 5.57
C THR A 21 -10.69 -10.04 4.91
N ARG A 22 -10.77 -10.40 3.61
CA ARG A 22 -12.02 -10.51 2.87
C ARG A 22 -12.95 -11.55 3.47
N LYS A 23 -12.41 -12.72 3.82
CA LYS A 23 -13.21 -13.89 4.21
C LYS A 23 -13.51 -13.97 5.72
N TYR A 24 -12.57 -13.54 6.57
CA TYR A 24 -12.64 -13.85 7.99
C TYR A 24 -12.54 -12.64 8.90
N LEU A 25 -11.62 -11.70 8.68
CA LEU A 25 -11.34 -10.61 9.60
C LEU A 25 -12.35 -9.47 9.43
N TRP A 26 -12.42 -8.88 8.27
CA TRP A 26 -13.42 -7.87 7.91
C TRP A 26 -14.70 -8.49 7.32
N ARG A 27 -14.55 -9.60 6.67
CA ARG A 27 -15.64 -10.50 6.27
C ARG A 27 -16.63 -9.90 5.27
N TYR A 28 -16.18 -9.06 4.34
CA TYR A 28 -17.05 -8.50 3.31
C TYR A 28 -17.24 -9.42 2.07
N SER A 29 -16.50 -10.51 1.99
CA SER A 29 -16.66 -11.57 0.97
C SER A 29 -16.49 -12.96 1.60
N PRO A 30 -17.35 -13.37 2.55
CA PRO A 30 -17.16 -14.59 3.34
C PRO A 30 -17.24 -15.87 2.49
N ASP A 31 -18.03 -15.84 1.41
CA ASP A 31 -18.27 -17.00 0.55
C ASP A 31 -17.32 -17.06 -0.66
N GLU A 32 -16.31 -16.19 -0.70
CA GLU A 32 -15.31 -16.16 -1.77
C GLU A 32 -14.62 -17.52 -1.94
N ASN A 33 -14.65 -18.05 -3.15
CA ASN A 33 -13.98 -19.30 -3.51
C ASN A 33 -13.33 -19.15 -4.89
N LEU A 34 -12.14 -18.54 -4.90
CA LEU A 34 -11.40 -18.22 -6.12
C LEU A 34 -10.26 -19.21 -6.34
N THR A 35 -10.07 -19.59 -7.59
CA THR A 35 -8.89 -20.32 -8.04
C THR A 35 -7.65 -19.44 -8.02
N SER A 36 -6.47 -20.02 -8.07
CA SER A 36 -5.21 -19.25 -8.15
C SER A 36 -5.19 -18.29 -9.35
N ASN A 37 -5.74 -18.69 -10.50
CA ASN A 37 -5.81 -17.83 -11.68
C ASN A 37 -6.73 -16.63 -11.46
N GLU A 38 -7.85 -16.82 -10.80
CA GLU A 38 -8.78 -15.73 -10.45
C GLU A 38 -8.19 -14.79 -9.40
N LEU A 39 -7.41 -15.31 -8.45
CA LEU A 39 -6.66 -14.48 -7.51
C LEU A 39 -5.60 -13.63 -8.23
N PHE A 40 -4.83 -14.21 -9.15
CA PHE A 40 -3.86 -13.47 -9.98
C PHE A 40 -4.53 -12.43 -10.88
N ALA A 41 -5.75 -12.71 -11.36
CA ALA A 41 -6.56 -11.77 -12.14
C ALA A 41 -7.30 -10.74 -11.27
N GLU A 42 -7.12 -10.78 -9.96
CA GLU A 42 -7.77 -9.89 -8.99
C GLU A 42 -9.30 -9.86 -9.10
N HIS A 43 -9.94 -11.02 -9.30
CA HIS A 43 -11.40 -11.14 -9.40
C HIS A 43 -12.11 -11.03 -8.06
N TYR A 44 -11.40 -10.77 -6.98
CA TYR A 44 -11.97 -10.51 -5.66
C TYR A 44 -12.56 -9.09 -5.53
N GLN A 45 -13.47 -8.93 -4.60
CA GLN A 45 -14.04 -7.63 -4.23
C GLN A 45 -12.99 -6.77 -3.51
N GLY A 46 -12.95 -5.49 -3.87
CA GLY A 46 -12.02 -4.53 -3.28
C GLY A 46 -10.63 -4.58 -3.91
N LYS A 47 -9.74 -3.72 -3.42
CA LYS A 47 -8.34 -3.63 -3.85
C LYS A 47 -7.42 -3.33 -2.67
N ARG A 48 -6.14 -3.63 -2.86
CA ARG A 48 -5.10 -3.38 -1.87
C ARG A 48 -3.96 -2.56 -2.50
N PRO A 49 -4.16 -1.24 -2.72
CA PRO A 49 -3.09 -0.38 -3.19
C PRO A 49 -1.94 -0.36 -2.18
N ALA A 50 -0.72 -0.63 -2.66
CA ALA A 50 0.48 -0.53 -1.86
C ALA A 50 1.01 0.92 -1.84
N VAL A 51 1.62 1.32 -0.72
CA VAL A 51 2.25 2.63 -0.58
C VAL A 51 3.44 2.76 -1.55
N GLY A 52 3.55 3.88 -2.23
CA GLY A 52 4.58 4.17 -3.23
C GLY A 52 4.25 3.67 -4.64
N TYR A 53 3.07 3.07 -4.86
CA TYR A 53 2.60 2.63 -6.17
C TYR A 53 1.64 3.65 -6.81
N PRO A 54 1.37 3.54 -8.13
CA PRO A 54 0.63 4.58 -8.88
C PRO A 54 -0.72 5.00 -8.31
N SER A 55 -1.44 4.10 -7.62
CA SER A 55 -2.71 4.43 -6.96
C SER A 55 -2.55 5.07 -5.58
N LEU A 56 -1.37 4.99 -4.97
CA LEU A 56 -1.06 5.52 -3.64
C LEU A 56 0.40 6.00 -3.60
N PRO A 57 0.75 7.04 -4.40
CA PRO A 57 2.13 7.37 -4.71
C PRO A 57 2.93 8.01 -3.57
N ASP A 58 2.26 8.51 -2.53
CA ASP A 58 2.94 9.18 -1.42
C ASP A 58 3.62 8.18 -0.47
N GLN A 59 4.94 8.05 -0.62
CA GLN A 59 5.78 7.20 0.24
C GLN A 59 5.74 7.62 1.72
N SER A 60 5.45 8.89 2.01
CA SER A 60 5.40 9.40 3.39
C SER A 60 4.24 8.85 4.23
N ILE A 61 3.26 8.20 3.59
CA ILE A 61 2.17 7.49 4.29
C ILE A 61 2.74 6.39 5.20
N ASN A 62 3.90 5.81 4.87
CA ASN A 62 4.55 4.83 5.72
C ASN A 62 4.88 5.35 7.13
N PHE A 63 5.15 6.64 7.31
CA PHE A 63 5.36 7.21 8.65
C PHE A 63 4.08 7.17 9.49
N ILE A 64 2.92 7.42 8.88
CA ILE A 64 1.63 7.31 9.56
C ILE A 64 1.31 5.86 9.90
N LEU A 65 1.57 4.95 8.96
CA LEU A 65 1.34 3.52 9.18
C LEU A 65 2.29 2.94 10.23
N ALA A 66 3.52 3.43 10.30
CA ALA A 66 4.49 3.01 11.31
C ALA A 66 4.01 3.33 12.74
N ASP A 67 3.43 4.51 12.94
CA ASP A 67 2.86 4.91 14.22
C ASP A 67 1.61 4.09 14.57
N LEU A 68 0.72 3.86 13.57
CA LEU A 68 -0.53 3.13 13.79
C LEU A 68 -0.33 1.64 14.06
N LEU A 69 0.67 1.02 13.44
CA LEU A 69 0.89 -0.42 13.45
C LEU A 69 2.10 -0.83 14.31
N ASP A 70 2.74 0.12 14.99
CA ASP A 70 3.93 -0.12 15.81
C ASP A 70 4.99 -0.94 15.06
N PHE A 71 5.50 -0.39 13.96
CA PHE A 71 6.50 -1.06 13.11
C PHE A 71 7.71 -1.61 13.87
N PRO A 72 8.26 -0.90 14.88
CA PRO A 72 9.37 -1.45 15.67
C PRO A 72 9.05 -2.79 16.34
N SER A 73 7.83 -2.96 16.85
CA SER A 73 7.41 -4.23 17.46
C SER A 73 7.35 -5.39 16.45
N LEU A 74 7.21 -5.06 15.16
CA LEU A 74 7.21 -6.01 14.05
C LEU A 74 8.62 -6.22 13.45
N GLY A 75 9.64 -5.56 13.98
CA GLY A 75 10.99 -5.60 13.44
C GLY A 75 11.14 -4.84 12.12
N VAL A 76 10.29 -3.85 11.87
CA VAL A 76 10.32 -3.00 10.68
C VAL A 76 10.79 -1.60 11.07
N GLU A 77 11.74 -1.07 10.33
CA GLU A 77 12.22 0.30 10.45
C GLU A 77 11.96 1.09 9.18
N LEU A 78 11.93 2.42 9.28
CA LEU A 78 11.81 3.31 8.14
C LEU A 78 13.09 4.10 7.93
N THR A 79 13.49 4.23 6.66
CA THR A 79 14.52 5.19 6.25
C THR A 79 13.97 6.61 6.26
N GLU A 80 14.84 7.62 6.13
CA GLU A 80 14.42 9.03 5.99
C GLU A 80 13.50 9.28 4.79
N ASN A 81 13.57 8.43 3.77
CA ASN A 81 12.72 8.50 2.57
C ASN A 81 11.47 7.63 2.68
N GLY A 82 11.15 7.10 3.86
CA GLY A 82 9.95 6.28 4.07
C GLY A 82 10.03 4.86 3.49
N ALA A 83 11.21 4.39 3.07
CA ALA A 83 11.41 3.00 2.66
C ALA A 83 11.53 2.10 3.90
N MET A 84 11.02 0.88 3.79
CA MET A 84 11.02 -0.09 4.89
C MET A 84 12.30 -0.93 4.92
N ILE A 85 12.72 -1.26 6.13
CA ILE A 85 13.80 -2.22 6.41
C ILE A 85 13.23 -3.29 7.35
N PRO A 86 13.28 -4.59 6.96
CA PRO A 86 13.89 -5.14 5.73
C PRO A 86 13.13 -4.72 4.45
N HIS A 87 13.84 -4.67 3.32
CA HIS A 87 13.26 -4.27 2.02
C HIS A 87 12.12 -5.18 1.56
N SER A 88 12.15 -6.45 1.94
CA SER A 88 11.08 -7.42 1.67
C SER A 88 9.90 -7.23 2.63
N THR A 89 9.40 -6.00 2.69
CA THR A 89 8.23 -5.60 3.49
C THR A 89 7.25 -4.86 2.59
N THR A 90 5.96 -5.14 2.75
CA THR A 90 4.89 -4.50 1.97
C THR A 90 3.92 -3.80 2.91
N THR A 91 3.57 -2.57 2.59
CA THR A 91 2.52 -1.81 3.26
C THR A 91 1.48 -1.34 2.27
N GLY A 92 0.26 -1.14 2.72
CA GLY A 92 -0.82 -0.65 1.87
C GLY A 92 -2.11 -0.45 2.63
N LEU A 93 -3.13 -0.08 1.89
CA LEU A 93 -4.49 0.07 2.39
C LEU A 93 -5.38 -1.02 1.76
N MET A 94 -6.34 -1.53 2.51
CA MET A 94 -7.37 -2.43 1.98
C MET A 94 -8.68 -1.66 1.84
N VAL A 95 -9.24 -1.67 0.64
CA VAL A 95 -10.48 -0.99 0.29
C VAL A 95 -11.51 -2.04 -0.13
N SER A 96 -12.65 -2.12 0.58
CA SER A 96 -13.65 -3.19 0.40
C SER A 96 -14.72 -2.89 -0.65
N HIS A 97 -14.71 -1.69 -1.26
CA HIS A 97 -15.78 -1.29 -2.19
C HIS A 97 -15.79 -2.18 -3.46
N PRO A 98 -16.96 -2.69 -3.89
CA PRO A 98 -17.04 -3.63 -5.03
C PRO A 98 -16.62 -3.03 -6.37
N GLN A 99 -16.71 -1.70 -6.53
CA GLN A 99 -16.28 -0.99 -7.74
C GLN A 99 -14.86 -0.44 -7.64
N CYS A 100 -14.11 -0.79 -6.59
CA CYS A 100 -12.73 -0.35 -6.42
C CYS A 100 -11.86 -0.95 -7.52
N GLN A 101 -11.06 -0.11 -8.16
CA GLN A 101 -10.09 -0.48 -9.19
C GLN A 101 -8.76 0.21 -8.95
N HIS A 102 -7.68 -0.42 -9.37
CA HIS A 102 -6.40 0.26 -9.45
C HIS A 102 -6.44 1.33 -10.55
N PHE A 103 -5.83 2.46 -10.27
CA PHE A 103 -5.66 3.56 -11.23
C PHE A 103 -4.29 4.21 -11.03
N SER A 104 -3.86 5.00 -11.97
CA SER A 104 -2.69 5.85 -11.82
C SER A 104 -3.14 7.28 -11.55
N VAL A 105 -2.54 7.91 -10.55
CA VAL A 105 -2.74 9.35 -10.30
C VAL A 105 -2.17 10.18 -11.45
N GLY A 106 -1.15 9.65 -12.14
CA GLY A 106 -0.46 10.36 -13.21
C GLY A 106 0.45 11.47 -12.68
N THR A 107 0.77 12.44 -13.53
CA THR A 107 1.61 13.58 -13.17
C THR A 107 0.88 14.50 -12.19
N ILE A 108 1.52 14.83 -11.09
CA ILE A 108 0.97 15.70 -10.05
C ILE A 108 1.39 17.14 -10.32
N GLY A 109 0.45 18.04 -10.51
CA GLY A 109 0.69 19.48 -10.69
C GLY A 109 0.99 20.21 -9.38
N GLU A 110 1.56 21.41 -9.48
CA GLU A 110 1.92 22.24 -8.33
C GLU A 110 0.71 22.67 -7.48
N ASP A 111 -0.43 22.88 -8.11
CA ASP A 111 -1.70 23.17 -7.45
C ASP A 111 -2.20 21.98 -6.62
N GLN A 112 -2.13 20.78 -7.19
CA GLN A 112 -2.50 19.54 -6.52
C GLN A 112 -1.55 19.24 -5.36
N LEU A 113 -0.25 19.43 -5.55
CA LEU A 113 0.75 19.26 -4.50
C LEU A 113 0.49 20.20 -3.33
N THR A 114 0.19 21.47 -3.61
CA THR A 114 -0.09 22.49 -2.60
C THR A 114 -1.35 22.17 -1.80
N ASP A 115 -2.44 21.80 -2.48
CA ASP A 115 -3.69 21.38 -1.83
C ASP A 115 -3.50 20.13 -0.97
N TYR A 116 -2.79 19.13 -1.51
CA TYR A 116 -2.49 17.89 -0.78
C TYR A 116 -1.66 18.15 0.48
N ALA A 117 -0.59 18.95 0.38
CA ALA A 117 0.25 19.32 1.51
C ALA A 117 -0.54 20.06 2.60
N LEU A 118 -1.42 20.98 2.19
CA LEU A 118 -2.31 21.69 3.12
C LEU A 118 -3.22 20.73 3.89
N ARG A 119 -3.87 19.79 3.21
CA ARG A 119 -4.73 18.78 3.85
C ARG A 119 -3.95 17.83 4.76
N ARG A 120 -2.69 17.54 4.42
CA ARG A 120 -1.78 16.74 5.24
C ARG A 120 -1.20 17.49 6.45
N GLY A 121 -1.31 18.83 6.49
CA GLY A 121 -0.70 19.66 7.52
C GLY A 121 0.83 19.71 7.46
N VAL A 122 1.41 19.55 6.28
CA VAL A 122 2.85 19.58 6.02
C VAL A 122 3.19 20.60 4.93
N SER A 123 4.49 20.92 4.75
CA SER A 123 4.88 21.81 3.65
C SER A 123 4.90 21.08 2.30
N ALA A 124 4.60 21.80 1.22
CA ALA A 124 4.68 21.26 -0.14
C ALA A 124 6.11 20.78 -0.48
N GLU A 125 7.12 21.50 -0.02
CA GLU A 125 8.52 21.11 -0.19
C GLU A 125 8.85 19.78 0.48
N TRP A 126 8.29 19.54 1.68
CA TRP A 126 8.49 18.29 2.40
C TRP A 126 7.83 17.13 1.67
N VAL A 127 6.55 17.24 1.31
CA VAL A 127 5.81 16.13 0.68
C VAL A 127 6.32 15.80 -0.72
N ARG A 128 6.85 16.79 -1.44
CA ARG A 128 7.46 16.60 -2.77
C ARG A 128 8.56 15.55 -2.79
N LYS A 129 9.30 15.38 -1.68
CA LYS A 129 10.38 14.39 -1.57
C LYS A 129 9.88 12.94 -1.62
N PHE A 130 8.59 12.73 -1.35
CA PHE A 130 7.97 11.42 -1.24
C PHE A 130 7.02 11.10 -2.39
N LEU A 131 6.82 12.04 -3.31
CA LEU A 131 6.01 11.87 -4.51
C LEU A 131 6.90 11.79 -5.74
N ASP A 132 6.62 10.83 -6.61
CA ASP A 132 7.16 10.85 -7.96
C ASP A 132 6.40 11.89 -8.77
N MET A 133 7.10 12.98 -9.13
CA MET A 133 6.54 14.12 -9.90
C MET A 133 6.80 14.00 -11.40
N SER A 134 7.38 12.88 -11.86
CA SER A 134 7.74 12.65 -13.26
C SER A 134 6.57 12.16 -14.12
#